data_ab2b214bfe9e83ed808c8657cd70d4b8
#
_entry.id   ab2b214bfe9e83ed808c8657cd70d4b8
#
_cell.length_a   1.000
_cell.length_b   1.000
_cell.length_c   1.000
_cell.angle_alpha   90.00
_cell.angle_beta   90.00
_cell.angle_gamma   90.00
#
_symmetry.space_group_name_H-M   'P 1'
#
loop_
_entity.id
_entity.type
_entity.pdbx_description
1 polymer ?
#
loop_
_entity_poly.entity_id
_entity_poly.type
_entity_poly.pdbx_seq_one_letter_code
_entity_poly.pdbx_strand_id
1 'polypeptide(L)'
;MTISVFDTFFEKFIKTTRGSDLEPFQDELAASLESHFFSKRHGRKTEWDDALATLPKLEPKHFDLGQDLIQIGENSDLTISTEDFKAKLKGFMPWRKGPYELFGTNINTEWRSDWKWQRIVPHISSLQDKQVLDIGCGNGYHLFRMLASGAKLALGI
;
A
#
# COMPACT_ATOMS: atom_id res chain seq x y z
N MET A 1 13.39 14.73 -16.60
CA MET A 1 12.06 14.11 -16.56
C MET A 1 11.83 13.53 -15.19
N THR A 2 10.85 14.00 -14.46
CA THR A 2 10.50 13.43 -13.16
C THR A 2 9.67 12.17 -13.45
N ILE A 3 10.23 10.99 -13.18
CA ILE A 3 9.49 9.72 -13.27
C ILE A 3 8.30 9.83 -12.31
N SER A 4 7.10 9.66 -12.81
CA SER A 4 5.91 9.72 -11.95
C SER A 4 5.87 8.51 -11.01
N VAL A 5 5.17 8.65 -9.89
CA VAL A 5 4.95 7.51 -8.97
C VAL A 5 4.24 6.37 -9.70
N PHE A 6 3.39 6.70 -10.68
CA PHE A 6 2.70 5.74 -11.52
C PHE A 6 3.66 4.95 -12.42
N ASP A 7 4.61 5.62 -13.09
CA ASP A 7 5.58 4.95 -13.97
C ASP A 7 6.40 3.94 -13.16
N THR A 8 6.85 4.33 -11.97
CA THR A 8 7.59 3.43 -11.06
C THR A 8 6.72 2.24 -10.59
N PHE A 9 5.45 2.49 -10.26
CA PHE A 9 4.51 1.44 -9.89
C PHE A 9 4.28 0.49 -11.04
N PHE A 10 4.06 1.02 -12.24
CA PHE A 10 3.78 0.25 -13.44
C PHE A 10 4.94 -0.66 -13.84
N GLU A 11 6.16 -0.14 -13.85
CA GLU A 11 7.37 -0.94 -14.10
C GLU A 11 7.51 -2.08 -13.09
N LYS A 12 7.27 -1.78 -11.80
CA LYS A 12 7.29 -2.81 -10.75
C LYS A 12 6.19 -3.85 -10.93
N PHE A 13 4.98 -3.41 -11.29
CA PHE A 13 3.86 -4.30 -11.56
C PHE A 13 4.19 -5.28 -12.66
N ILE A 14 4.63 -4.81 -13.84
CA ILE A 14 5.03 -5.66 -14.96
C ILE A 14 6.14 -6.64 -14.56
N LYS A 15 7.16 -6.15 -13.87
CA LYS A 15 8.28 -7.00 -13.41
C LYS A 15 7.82 -8.09 -12.44
N THR A 16 6.92 -7.76 -11.52
CA THR A 16 6.46 -8.67 -10.45
C THR A 16 5.49 -9.73 -11.00
N THR A 17 4.68 -9.37 -12.00
CA THR A 17 3.70 -10.29 -12.59
C THR A 17 4.27 -11.14 -13.73
N ARG A 18 5.48 -10.86 -14.20
CA ARG A 18 6.19 -11.68 -15.19
C ARG A 18 6.44 -13.09 -14.63
N GLY A 19 6.12 -14.13 -15.39
CA GLY A 19 6.22 -15.53 -14.99
C GLY A 19 5.15 -15.96 -13.97
N SER A 20 4.14 -15.14 -13.70
CA SER A 20 2.98 -15.47 -12.88
C SER A 20 1.77 -15.76 -13.76
N ASP A 21 0.69 -16.30 -13.16
CA ASP A 21 -0.60 -16.52 -13.85
C ASP A 21 -1.26 -15.21 -14.33
N LEU A 22 -0.74 -14.07 -13.88
CA LEU A 22 -1.20 -12.73 -14.31
C LEU A 22 -0.49 -12.24 -15.57
N GLU A 23 0.61 -12.86 -15.99
CA GLU A 23 1.38 -12.41 -17.16
C GLU A 23 0.53 -12.29 -18.45
N PRO A 24 -0.38 -13.23 -18.76
CA PRO A 24 -1.24 -13.11 -19.95
C PRO A 24 -2.19 -11.90 -19.93
N PHE A 25 -2.45 -11.33 -18.76
CA PHE A 25 -3.39 -10.22 -18.55
C PHE A 25 -2.67 -8.87 -18.34
N GLN A 26 -1.34 -8.84 -18.43
CA GLN A 26 -0.55 -7.63 -18.14
C GLN A 26 -0.99 -6.42 -18.95
N ASP A 27 -1.15 -6.59 -20.26
CA ASP A 27 -1.51 -5.48 -21.15
C ASP A 27 -2.91 -4.94 -20.86
N GLU A 28 -3.87 -5.81 -20.60
CA GLU A 28 -5.25 -5.42 -20.28
C GLU A 28 -5.32 -4.73 -18.91
N LEU A 29 -4.65 -5.27 -17.91
CA LEU A 29 -4.57 -4.67 -16.59
C LEU A 29 -3.85 -3.32 -16.64
N ALA A 30 -2.79 -3.23 -17.42
CA ALA A 30 -2.06 -2.01 -17.69
C ALA A 30 -2.94 -0.91 -18.27
N ALA A 31 -3.64 -1.21 -19.36
CA ALA A 31 -4.54 -0.26 -20.02
C ALA A 31 -5.68 0.18 -19.08
N SER A 32 -6.21 -0.75 -18.29
CA SER A 32 -7.24 -0.45 -17.29
C SER A 32 -6.73 0.49 -16.20
N LEU A 33 -5.56 0.23 -15.65
CA LEU A 33 -4.93 1.07 -14.63
C LEU A 33 -4.64 2.46 -15.17
N GLU A 34 -4.05 2.56 -16.37
CA GLU A 34 -3.76 3.83 -17.03
C GLU A 34 -5.03 4.65 -17.25
N SER A 35 -6.10 4.01 -17.75
CA SER A 35 -7.40 4.66 -17.91
C SER A 35 -7.94 5.20 -16.59
N HIS A 36 -7.86 4.44 -15.50
CA HIS A 36 -8.35 4.88 -14.20
C HIS A 36 -7.51 6.00 -13.60
N PHE A 37 -6.19 5.98 -13.76
CA PHE A 37 -5.31 7.01 -13.20
C PHE A 37 -5.36 8.32 -13.97
N PHE A 38 -5.52 8.28 -15.31
CA PHE A 38 -5.38 9.47 -16.14
C PHE A 38 -6.69 9.96 -16.74
N SER A 39 -7.61 9.05 -17.13
CA SER A 39 -8.86 9.44 -17.81
C SER A 39 -10.02 9.65 -16.82
N LYS A 40 -10.11 8.84 -15.77
CA LYS A 40 -11.16 8.92 -14.74
C LYS A 40 -10.57 9.40 -13.41
N ARG A 41 -10.01 10.61 -13.42
CA ARG A 41 -9.34 11.14 -12.22
C ARG A 41 -10.30 11.24 -11.04
N HIS A 42 -9.88 10.71 -9.90
CA HIS A 42 -10.56 10.96 -8.64
C HIS A 42 -10.55 12.45 -8.30
N GLY A 43 -11.66 13.00 -7.78
CA GLY A 43 -11.78 14.44 -7.52
C GLY A 43 -10.68 15.03 -6.62
N ARG A 44 -10.10 14.23 -5.73
CA ARG A 44 -9.01 14.63 -4.84
C ARG A 44 -7.61 14.25 -5.34
N LYS A 45 -7.47 13.79 -6.58
CA LYS A 45 -6.17 13.30 -7.08
C LYS A 45 -5.08 14.37 -6.99
N THR A 46 -5.38 15.60 -7.38
CA THR A 46 -4.41 16.71 -7.32
C THR A 46 -3.95 16.96 -5.89
N GLU A 47 -4.88 17.00 -4.92
CA GLU A 47 -4.55 17.16 -3.49
C GLU A 47 -3.61 16.05 -2.99
N TRP A 48 -3.85 14.80 -3.40
CA TRP A 48 -3.00 13.67 -3.01
C TRP A 48 -1.64 13.69 -3.71
N ASP A 49 -1.59 14.07 -4.99
CA ASP A 49 -0.33 14.22 -5.72
C ASP A 49 0.53 15.32 -5.06
N ASP A 50 -0.07 16.43 -4.69
CA ASP A 50 0.61 17.53 -3.98
C ASP A 50 1.09 17.07 -2.60
N ALA A 51 0.24 16.40 -1.83
CA ALA A 51 0.62 15.84 -0.53
C ALA A 51 1.78 14.85 -0.67
N LEU A 52 1.74 13.97 -1.66
CA LEU A 52 2.78 12.99 -1.93
C LEU A 52 4.11 13.67 -2.29
N ALA A 53 4.06 14.73 -3.10
CA ALA A 53 5.25 15.50 -3.50
C ALA A 53 5.92 16.21 -2.30
N THR A 54 5.19 16.46 -1.21
CA THR A 54 5.75 17.07 0.00
C THR A 54 6.44 16.07 0.94
N LEU A 55 6.21 14.76 0.76
CA LEU A 55 6.83 13.74 1.59
C LEU A 55 8.34 13.67 1.31
N PRO A 56 9.17 13.52 2.35
CA PRO A 56 10.58 13.25 2.16
C PRO A 56 10.78 11.87 1.51
N LYS A 57 11.85 11.71 0.77
CA LYS A 57 12.28 10.37 0.32
C LYS A 57 12.82 9.62 1.54
N LEU A 58 12.10 8.62 1.97
CA LEU A 58 12.44 7.78 3.11
C LEU A 58 12.62 6.34 2.65
N GLU A 59 13.64 5.68 3.19
CA GLU A 59 13.90 4.27 2.99
C GLU A 59 13.80 3.57 4.36
N PRO A 60 12.72 2.81 4.59
CA PRO A 60 12.56 2.11 5.86
C PRO A 60 13.61 1.00 5.98
N LYS A 61 14.37 1.00 7.07
CA LYS A 61 15.35 -0.06 7.38
C LYS A 61 14.71 -1.27 8.03
N HIS A 62 13.56 -1.07 8.63
CA HIS A 62 12.80 -2.12 9.31
C HIS A 62 11.31 -2.03 8.96
N PHE A 63 10.66 -3.19 8.89
CA PHE A 63 9.20 -3.27 8.81
C PHE A 63 8.70 -4.57 9.45
N ASP A 64 7.56 -4.50 10.14
CA ASP A 64 6.82 -5.65 10.64
C ASP A 64 5.39 -5.60 10.09
N LEU A 65 5.09 -6.53 9.20
CA LEU A 65 3.81 -6.66 8.54
C LEU A 65 2.95 -7.77 9.18
N GLY A 66 3.54 -8.55 10.09
CA GLY A 66 2.93 -9.72 10.70
C GLY A 66 2.05 -9.42 11.92
N GLN A 67 2.14 -8.23 12.48
CA GLN A 67 1.37 -7.82 13.64
C GLN A 67 0.08 -7.09 13.25
N ASP A 68 -0.81 -6.89 14.20
CA ASP A 68 -2.05 -6.14 13.99
C ASP A 68 -1.78 -4.68 13.63
N LEU A 69 -0.79 -4.08 14.28
CA LEU A 69 -0.22 -2.79 13.91
C LEU A 69 0.86 -3.03 12.86
N ILE A 70 0.60 -2.63 11.62
CA ILE A 70 1.61 -2.69 10.56
C ILE A 70 2.63 -1.59 10.79
N GLN A 71 3.91 -1.97 10.95
CA GLN A 71 5.00 -1.04 11.19
C GLN A 71 5.92 -0.95 9.98
N ILE A 72 6.23 0.28 9.56
CA ILE A 72 7.12 0.57 8.43
C ILE A 72 8.07 1.70 8.83
N GLY A 73 9.36 1.38 8.90
CA GLY A 73 10.42 2.31 9.31
C GLY A 73 10.37 2.69 10.79
N GLU A 74 11.42 3.31 11.24
CA GLU A 74 11.56 3.80 12.61
C GLU A 74 11.70 5.33 12.60
N ASN A 75 11.48 5.95 13.75
CA ASN A 75 11.65 7.41 13.91
C ASN A 75 13.08 7.88 13.56
N SER A 76 14.07 7.02 13.78
CA SER A 76 15.47 7.25 13.41
C SER A 76 15.74 7.31 11.90
N ASP A 77 14.80 6.82 11.08
CA ASP A 77 14.89 6.88 9.62
C ASP A 77 14.35 8.20 9.04
N LEU A 78 13.69 9.03 9.88
CA LEU A 78 13.17 10.34 9.45
C LEU A 78 14.30 11.33 9.17
N THR A 79 14.14 12.09 8.10
CA THR A 79 15.00 13.23 7.74
C THR A 79 14.38 14.59 8.11
N ILE A 80 13.19 14.55 8.70
CA ILE A 80 12.43 15.73 9.20
C ILE A 80 11.91 15.41 10.59
N SER A 81 11.36 16.43 11.30
CA SER A 81 10.77 16.20 12.61
C SER A 81 9.55 15.27 12.54
N THR A 82 9.27 14.55 13.62
CA THR A 82 8.07 13.69 13.73
C THR A 82 6.79 14.51 13.59
N GLU A 83 6.77 15.73 14.10
CA GLU A 83 5.66 16.67 14.01
C GLU A 83 5.39 17.07 12.55
N ASP A 84 6.44 17.42 11.81
CA ASP A 84 6.32 17.75 10.39
C ASP A 84 5.88 16.56 9.56
N PHE A 85 6.43 15.37 9.83
CA PHE A 85 6.01 14.14 9.16
C PHE A 85 4.53 13.84 9.41
N LYS A 86 4.09 13.92 10.67
CA LYS A 86 2.68 13.74 11.05
C LYS A 86 1.77 14.77 10.38
N ALA A 87 2.20 16.02 10.26
CA ALA A 87 1.44 17.06 9.56
C ALA A 87 1.25 16.71 8.07
N LYS A 88 2.30 16.22 7.41
CA LYS A 88 2.23 15.78 6.00
C LYS A 88 1.30 14.58 5.80
N LEU A 89 1.29 13.61 6.72
CA LEU A 89 0.41 12.45 6.66
C LEU A 89 -1.08 12.82 6.72
N LYS A 90 -1.44 13.98 7.29
CA LYS A 90 -2.82 14.49 7.29
C LYS A 90 -3.36 14.77 5.88
N GLY A 91 -2.49 15.07 4.91
CA GLY A 91 -2.87 15.27 3.51
C GLY A 91 -3.53 14.05 2.86
N PHE A 92 -3.32 12.86 3.44
CA PHE A 92 -3.89 11.59 2.95
C PHE A 92 -5.16 11.17 3.69
N MET A 93 -5.65 11.97 4.63
CA MET A 93 -6.87 11.63 5.38
C MET A 93 -8.11 11.63 4.46
N PRO A 94 -9.12 10.77 4.77
CA PRO A 94 -9.16 9.86 5.90
C PRO A 94 -8.42 8.54 5.63
N TRP A 95 -7.65 8.07 6.61
CA TRP A 95 -7.07 6.74 6.60
C TRP A 95 -8.13 5.71 6.96
N ARG A 96 -8.55 4.91 5.99
CA ARG A 96 -9.71 4.03 6.13
C ARG A 96 -9.39 2.73 6.84
N LYS A 97 -8.38 2.01 6.37
CA LYS A 97 -8.00 0.67 6.85
C LYS A 97 -6.69 0.76 7.63
N GLY A 98 -6.55 -0.03 8.71
CA GLY A 98 -5.34 -0.07 9.53
C GLY A 98 -5.57 -0.91 10.81
N PRO A 99 -4.76 -0.71 11.85
CA PRO A 99 -3.86 0.43 12.12
C PRO A 99 -2.48 0.35 11.45
N TYR A 100 -1.78 1.48 11.42
CA TYR A 100 -0.39 1.59 10.96
C TYR A 100 0.47 2.38 11.93
N GLU A 101 1.77 2.07 11.93
CA GLU A 101 2.81 2.94 12.42
C GLU A 101 3.81 3.19 11.28
N LEU A 102 3.92 4.44 10.86
CA LEU A 102 4.86 4.84 9.80
C LEU A 102 5.94 5.71 10.42
N PHE A 103 7.18 5.22 10.38
CA PHE A 103 8.34 5.93 10.92
C PHE A 103 8.11 6.44 12.35
N GLY A 104 7.60 5.57 13.24
CA GLY A 104 7.27 5.90 14.63
C GLY A 104 5.99 6.76 14.80
N THR A 105 5.28 7.08 13.71
CA THR A 105 4.03 7.83 13.77
C THR A 105 2.84 6.90 13.71
N ASN A 106 2.07 6.81 14.79
CA ASN A 106 0.85 6.03 14.85
C ASN A 106 -0.28 6.68 14.04
N ILE A 107 -0.88 5.89 13.16
CA ILE A 107 -2.04 6.26 12.36
C ILE A 107 -3.23 5.44 12.84
N ASN A 108 -4.08 6.09 13.63
CA ASN A 108 -5.37 5.52 13.99
C ASN A 108 -6.34 5.68 12.82
N THR A 109 -6.91 4.57 12.37
CA THR A 109 -7.71 4.52 11.15
C THR A 109 -9.21 4.40 11.48
N GLU A 110 -10.04 4.78 10.52
CA GLU A 110 -11.50 4.75 10.67
C GLU A 110 -12.01 3.32 10.97
N TRP A 111 -11.41 2.31 10.30
CA TRP A 111 -11.79 0.92 10.47
C TRP A 111 -10.66 0.09 11.05
N ARG A 112 -11.00 -0.76 12.00
CA ARG A 112 -10.11 -1.74 12.62
C ARG A 112 -10.03 -2.97 11.72
N SER A 113 -9.15 -2.89 10.72
CA SER A 113 -8.92 -3.98 9.75
C SER A 113 -8.21 -5.18 10.37
N ASP A 114 -7.44 -4.96 11.43
CA ASP A 114 -6.84 -5.99 12.27
C ASP A 114 -7.89 -6.95 12.86
N TRP A 115 -8.99 -6.41 13.40
CA TRP A 115 -10.08 -7.25 13.93
C TRP A 115 -10.77 -8.06 12.84
N LYS A 116 -10.89 -7.51 11.64
CA LYS A 116 -11.42 -8.24 10.49
C LYS A 116 -10.46 -9.36 10.08
N TRP A 117 -9.16 -9.07 10.03
CA TRP A 117 -8.12 -10.03 9.70
C TRP A 117 -8.12 -11.22 10.67
N GLN A 118 -8.12 -10.95 11.98
CA GLN A 118 -8.18 -11.98 13.03
C GLN A 118 -9.40 -12.92 12.88
N ARG A 119 -10.55 -12.39 12.45
CA ARG A 119 -11.77 -13.20 12.22
C ARG A 119 -11.70 -14.03 10.96
N ILE A 120 -10.98 -13.57 9.93
CA ILE A 120 -10.93 -14.25 8.64
C ILE A 120 -9.86 -15.35 8.61
N VAL A 121 -8.68 -15.08 9.15
CA VAL A 121 -7.53 -15.97 9.07
C VAL A 121 -7.80 -17.41 9.49
N PRO A 122 -8.53 -17.69 10.59
CA PRO A 122 -8.80 -19.07 11.00
C PRO A 122 -9.69 -19.85 10.01
N HIS A 123 -10.33 -19.17 9.06
CA HIS A 123 -11.32 -19.76 8.15
C HIS A 123 -10.89 -19.79 6.69
N ILE A 124 -9.68 -19.31 6.38
CA ILE A 124 -9.12 -19.36 5.03
C ILE A 124 -8.00 -20.39 4.94
N SER A 125 -7.76 -20.91 3.73
CA SER A 125 -6.61 -21.75 3.46
C SER A 125 -5.30 -20.99 3.67
N SER A 126 -4.20 -21.74 3.94
CA SER A 126 -2.87 -21.13 4.00
C SER A 126 -2.59 -20.26 2.78
N LEU A 127 -2.04 -19.08 3.03
CA LEU A 127 -1.63 -18.14 2.00
C LEU A 127 -0.20 -18.41 1.49
N GLN A 128 0.49 -19.38 2.09
CA GLN A 128 1.85 -19.73 1.70
C GLN A 128 1.95 -20.00 0.20
N ASP A 129 2.83 -19.27 -0.48
CA ASP A 129 3.11 -19.33 -1.93
C ASP A 129 1.91 -18.98 -2.84
N LYS A 130 0.82 -18.45 -2.28
CA LYS A 130 -0.37 -18.06 -3.06
C LYS A 130 -0.20 -16.72 -3.74
N GLN A 131 -0.84 -16.56 -4.88
CA GLN A 131 -1.12 -15.28 -5.52
C GLN A 131 -2.52 -14.83 -5.10
N VAL A 132 -2.63 -13.63 -4.56
CA VAL A 132 -3.87 -13.11 -3.99
C VAL A 132 -4.26 -11.80 -4.65
N LEU A 133 -5.52 -11.68 -5.04
CA LEU A 133 -6.15 -10.45 -5.51
C LEU A 133 -7.12 -9.94 -4.43
N ASP A 134 -6.87 -8.73 -3.93
CA ASP A 134 -7.77 -8.03 -2.98
C ASP A 134 -8.57 -6.96 -3.72
N ILE A 135 -9.86 -7.23 -3.94
CA ILE A 135 -10.78 -6.31 -4.59
C ILE A 135 -11.33 -5.34 -3.55
N GLY A 136 -11.13 -4.05 -3.76
CA GLY A 136 -11.43 -3.01 -2.77
C GLY A 136 -10.36 -2.90 -1.69
N CYS A 137 -9.08 -3.05 -2.06
CA CYS A 137 -7.95 -3.08 -1.13
C CYS A 137 -7.82 -1.82 -0.26
N GLY A 138 -8.32 -0.66 -0.72
CA GLY A 138 -8.16 0.63 -0.06
C GLY A 138 -6.69 1.03 0.07
N ASN A 139 -6.24 1.35 1.28
CA ASN A 139 -4.83 1.68 1.54
C ASN A 139 -3.93 0.46 1.81
N GLY A 140 -4.39 -0.75 1.45
CA GLY A 140 -3.54 -1.94 1.36
C GLY A 140 -3.30 -2.72 2.65
N TYR A 141 -4.01 -2.45 3.75
CA TYR A 141 -3.78 -3.14 5.03
C TYR A 141 -3.74 -4.68 4.89
N HIS A 142 -4.75 -5.26 4.23
CA HIS A 142 -4.82 -6.72 4.08
C HIS A 142 -3.73 -7.26 3.15
N LEU A 143 -3.28 -6.48 2.15
CA LEU A 143 -2.17 -6.89 1.29
C LEU A 143 -0.88 -7.12 2.09
N PHE A 144 -0.57 -6.22 3.01
CA PHE A 144 0.58 -6.37 3.90
C PHE A 144 0.45 -7.61 4.79
N ARG A 145 -0.74 -7.85 5.36
CA ARG A 145 -1.00 -9.02 6.19
C ARG A 145 -0.91 -10.32 5.40
N MET A 146 -1.38 -10.34 4.13
CA MET A 146 -1.28 -11.50 3.23
C MET A 146 0.17 -11.81 2.89
N LEU A 147 0.99 -10.80 2.59
CA LEU A 147 2.43 -10.97 2.35
C LEU A 147 3.13 -11.53 3.59
N ALA A 148 2.86 -11.00 4.78
CA ALA A 148 3.41 -11.52 6.03
C ALA A 148 2.96 -12.95 6.34
N SER A 149 1.81 -13.38 5.80
CA SER A 149 1.31 -14.74 5.92
C SER A 149 1.83 -15.69 4.83
N GLY A 150 2.86 -15.27 4.09
CA GLY A 150 3.57 -16.08 3.10
C GLY A 150 3.03 -16.02 1.67
N ALA A 151 2.11 -15.10 1.36
CA ALA A 151 1.68 -14.92 -0.02
C ALA A 151 2.87 -14.53 -0.92
N LYS A 152 2.99 -15.22 -2.06
CA LYS A 152 4.03 -14.94 -3.06
C LYS A 152 3.79 -13.61 -3.75
N LEU A 153 2.52 -13.27 -3.96
CA LEU A 153 2.07 -12.02 -4.59
C LEU A 153 0.74 -11.61 -3.96
N ALA A 154 0.62 -10.34 -3.60
CA ALA A 154 -0.64 -9.73 -3.19
C ALA A 154 -0.88 -8.48 -4.06
N LEU A 155 -1.92 -8.52 -4.90
CA LEU A 155 -2.32 -7.44 -5.78
C LEU A 155 -3.63 -6.85 -5.27
N GLY A 156 -3.70 -5.53 -5.15
CA GLY A 156 -4.90 -4.80 -4.73
C GLY A 156 -5.47 -3.91 -5.83
N ILE A 157 -6.78 -3.93 -5.98
CA ILE A 157 -7.53 -3.05 -6.88
C ILE A 157 -8.69 -2.39 -6.18
#